data_c2259670b28e02f9b1303c66a013f2fc
#
_entry.id   c2259670b28e02f9b1303c66a013f2fc
#
_cell.length_a   1.000
_cell.length_b   1.000
_cell.length_c   1.000
_cell.angle_alpha   90.00
_cell.angle_beta   90.00
_cell.angle_gamma   90.00
#
_symmetry.space_group_name_H-M   'P 1'
#
loop_
_entity.id
_entity.type
_entity.pdbx_description
1 polymer ?
#
loop_
_entity_poly.entity_id
_entity_poly.type
_entity_poly.pdbx_seq_one_letter_code
_entity_poly.pdbx_strand_id
1 'polypeptide(L)'
;MHPLTHRRKGMQPLSFGSEYDVQDLLHALLRPWISDIRPEEFTPSYAGSSTRMDFLLPAHKLVIETKVVRDRSHAKRVGDELIIDIEHYRKHPACSSLWCVIYDPDQLITNAEGLKTDLQGQRASQDDTVTVRVFVL
;
A
#
# COMPACT_ATOMS: atom_id res chain seq x y z
N MET A 1 6.88 10.49 17.55
CA MET A 1 7.81 11.13 16.59
C MET A 1 8.05 10.18 15.41
N HIS A 2 7.82 10.64 14.20
CA HIS A 2 7.98 9.80 13.01
C HIS A 2 9.48 9.71 12.62
N PRO A 3 10.07 8.50 12.49
CA PRO A 3 11.53 8.37 12.31
C PRO A 3 12.06 8.92 10.98
N LEU A 4 11.24 8.99 9.93
CA LEU A 4 11.67 9.51 8.63
C LEU A 4 11.66 11.04 8.56
N THR A 5 10.79 11.69 9.33
CA THR A 5 10.64 13.15 9.34
C THR A 5 11.34 13.80 10.54
N HIS A 6 11.54 13.04 11.64
CA HIS A 6 12.17 13.49 12.87
C HIS A 6 13.47 12.70 13.08
N ARG A 7 14.49 13.14 12.36
CA ARG A 7 15.81 12.49 12.40
C ARG A 7 16.69 13.06 13.51
N ARG A 8 17.90 12.52 13.64
CA ARG A 8 18.89 12.97 14.63
C ARG A 8 19.16 14.47 14.48
N LYS A 9 19.47 15.11 15.59
CA LYS A 9 19.80 16.54 15.61
C LYS A 9 20.87 16.87 14.55
N GLY A 10 20.63 17.93 13.79
CA GLY A 10 21.52 18.36 12.72
C GLY A 10 21.37 17.62 11.39
N MET A 11 20.53 16.57 11.33
CA MET A 11 20.27 15.84 10.09
C MET A 11 19.04 16.41 9.39
N GLN A 12 19.10 16.44 8.04
CA GLN A 12 17.95 16.84 7.25
C GLN A 12 16.83 15.79 7.36
N PRO A 13 15.58 16.18 7.58
CA PRO A 13 14.47 15.24 7.54
C PRO A 13 14.29 14.69 6.13
N LEU A 14 13.85 13.44 6.02
CA LEU A 14 13.41 12.91 4.74
C LEU A 14 12.03 13.49 4.43
N SER A 15 11.88 14.01 3.23
CA SER A 15 10.65 14.65 2.77
C SER A 15 10.01 13.82 1.67
N PHE A 16 8.70 13.61 1.77
CA PHE A 16 7.92 12.86 0.80
C PHE A 16 6.81 13.75 0.27
N GLY A 17 6.93 14.19 -0.99
CA GLY A 17 5.97 15.05 -1.64
C GLY A 17 4.86 14.31 -2.37
N SER A 18 5.02 12.99 -2.61
CA SER A 18 4.08 12.20 -3.36
C SER A 18 4.14 10.72 -2.98
N GLU A 19 3.19 9.93 -3.50
CA GLU A 19 3.21 8.48 -3.37
C GLU A 19 4.46 7.87 -4.03
N TYR A 20 4.97 8.47 -5.11
CA TYR A 20 6.18 8.01 -5.78
C TYR A 20 7.41 8.04 -4.88
N ASP A 21 7.53 9.06 -4.02
CA ASP A 21 8.66 9.14 -3.07
C ASP A 21 8.64 7.97 -2.08
N VAL A 22 7.45 7.61 -1.60
CA VAL A 22 7.26 6.46 -0.71
C VAL A 22 7.54 5.15 -1.45
N GLN A 23 7.07 5.03 -2.69
CA GLN A 23 7.33 3.87 -3.54
C GLN A 23 8.82 3.69 -3.81
N ASP A 24 9.54 4.76 -4.14
CA ASP A 24 10.98 4.71 -4.37
C ASP A 24 11.74 4.24 -3.13
N LEU A 25 11.36 4.72 -1.95
CA LEU A 25 11.95 4.28 -0.70
C LEU A 25 11.67 2.79 -0.44
N LEU A 26 10.43 2.35 -0.60
CA LEU A 26 10.05 0.95 -0.43
C LEU A 26 10.79 0.05 -1.42
N HIS A 27 10.90 0.46 -2.67
CA HIS A 27 11.63 -0.27 -3.70
C HIS A 27 13.10 -0.44 -3.31
N ALA A 28 13.74 0.64 -2.88
CA ALA A 28 15.12 0.62 -2.44
C ALA A 28 15.36 -0.29 -1.24
N LEU A 29 14.42 -0.32 -0.28
CA LEU A 29 14.51 -1.15 0.91
C LEU A 29 14.25 -2.63 0.64
N LEU A 30 13.34 -2.95 -0.28
CA LEU A 30 12.95 -4.32 -0.58
C LEU A 30 13.88 -5.01 -1.58
N ARG A 31 14.44 -4.26 -2.51
CA ARG A 31 15.25 -4.82 -3.60
C ARG A 31 16.43 -5.68 -3.15
N PRO A 32 17.17 -5.37 -2.08
CA PRO A 32 18.25 -6.24 -1.61
C PRO A 32 17.78 -7.63 -1.16
N TRP A 33 16.51 -7.74 -0.75
CA TRP A 33 15.94 -8.98 -0.22
C TRP A 33 15.11 -9.74 -1.26
N ILE A 34 14.57 -9.02 -2.24
CA ILE A 34 13.63 -9.56 -3.22
C ILE A 34 14.11 -9.16 -4.61
N SER A 35 14.59 -10.15 -5.37
CA SER A 35 15.17 -9.90 -6.69
C SER A 35 14.12 -9.56 -7.75
N ASP A 36 12.96 -10.19 -7.71
CA ASP A 36 11.87 -9.95 -8.65
C ASP A 36 10.77 -9.11 -7.99
N ILE A 37 10.97 -7.81 -8.02
CA ILE A 37 9.98 -6.81 -7.60
C ILE A 37 9.70 -5.90 -8.80
N ARG A 38 8.43 -5.82 -9.20
CA ARG A 38 7.99 -5.11 -10.41
C ARG A 38 7.15 -3.90 -10.02
N PRO A 39 7.70 -2.68 -10.14
CA PRO A 39 6.94 -1.47 -9.90
C PRO A 39 6.00 -1.18 -11.08
N GLU A 40 4.87 -0.56 -10.78
CA GLU A 40 3.92 -0.03 -11.76
C GLU A 40 3.38 -1.05 -12.76
N GLU A 41 3.21 -2.31 -12.32
CA GLU A 41 2.58 -3.33 -13.15
C GLU A 41 1.09 -3.06 -13.32
N PHE A 42 0.57 -3.25 -14.54
CA PHE A 42 -0.85 -3.14 -14.80
C PHE A 42 -1.56 -4.47 -14.56
N THR A 43 -2.74 -4.39 -13.94
CA THR A 43 -3.64 -5.53 -13.87
C THR A 43 -4.24 -5.79 -15.26
N PRO A 44 -4.57 -7.04 -15.60
CA PRO A 44 -5.37 -7.30 -16.79
C PRO A 44 -6.69 -6.53 -16.75
N SER A 45 -7.13 -6.06 -17.89
CA SER A 45 -8.42 -5.40 -18.00
C SER A 45 -9.54 -6.36 -17.58
N TYR A 46 -10.36 -5.92 -16.63
CA TYR A 46 -11.53 -6.67 -16.20
C TYR A 46 -12.74 -5.76 -16.29
N ALA A 47 -13.76 -6.20 -17.05
CA ALA A 47 -14.95 -5.40 -17.31
C ALA A 47 -14.63 -4.00 -17.89
N GLY A 48 -13.59 -3.91 -18.72
CA GLY A 48 -13.17 -2.66 -19.35
C GLY A 48 -12.32 -1.73 -18.49
N SER A 49 -11.98 -2.13 -17.28
CA SER A 49 -11.09 -1.34 -16.42
C SER A 49 -9.81 -2.10 -16.09
N SER A 50 -8.71 -1.38 -16.01
CA SER A 50 -7.43 -1.90 -15.54
C SER A 50 -6.94 -1.05 -14.38
N THR A 51 -6.29 -1.69 -13.41
CA THR A 51 -5.70 -1.01 -12.26
C THR A 51 -4.19 -1.21 -12.30
N ARG A 52 -3.45 -0.12 -12.12
CA ARG A 52 -2.00 -0.19 -12.01
C ARG A 52 -1.62 -0.55 -10.58
N MET A 53 -0.85 -1.62 -10.44
CA MET A 53 -0.29 -2.03 -9.15
C MET A 53 0.95 -1.20 -8.84
N ASP A 54 1.11 -0.76 -7.60
CA ASP A 54 2.33 -0.05 -7.22
C ASP A 54 3.53 -0.99 -7.23
N PHE A 55 3.40 -2.18 -6.62
CA PHE A 55 4.43 -3.22 -6.68
C PHE A 55 3.79 -4.59 -6.82
N LEU A 56 4.39 -5.41 -7.67
CA LEU A 56 4.10 -6.84 -7.76
C LEU A 56 5.37 -7.63 -7.44
N LEU A 57 5.25 -8.59 -6.52
CA LEU A 57 6.28 -9.57 -6.19
C LEU A 57 5.76 -10.95 -6.62
N PRO A 58 6.02 -11.37 -7.88
CA PRO A 58 5.37 -12.54 -8.45
C PRO A 58 5.66 -13.84 -7.72
N ALA A 59 6.89 -14.04 -7.25
CA ALA A 59 7.29 -15.25 -6.54
C ALA A 59 6.51 -15.46 -5.22
N HIS A 60 6.01 -14.37 -4.64
CA HIS A 60 5.25 -14.39 -3.39
C HIS A 60 3.76 -14.19 -3.61
N LYS A 61 3.33 -13.98 -4.85
CA LYS A 61 1.96 -13.57 -5.20
C LYS A 61 1.49 -12.41 -4.33
N LEU A 62 2.38 -11.45 -4.10
CA LEU A 62 2.17 -10.31 -3.24
C LEU A 62 2.05 -9.04 -4.07
N VAL A 63 1.01 -8.28 -3.81
CA VAL A 63 0.85 -6.90 -4.30
C VAL A 63 1.01 -5.94 -3.14
N ILE A 64 1.74 -4.86 -3.34
CA ILE A 64 1.88 -3.77 -2.37
C ILE A 64 1.23 -2.53 -2.98
N GLU A 65 0.25 -1.99 -2.27
CA GLU A 65 -0.42 -0.74 -2.61
C GLU A 65 0.01 0.33 -1.62
N THR A 66 0.39 1.50 -2.12
CA THR A 66 0.84 2.61 -1.28
C THR A 66 -0.16 3.77 -1.33
N LYS A 67 -0.35 4.42 -0.19
CA LYS A 67 -1.14 5.64 -0.06
C LYS A 67 -0.37 6.66 0.78
N VAL A 68 -0.46 7.91 0.38
CA VAL A 68 0.07 9.03 1.17
C VAL A 68 -1.10 9.92 1.58
N VAL A 69 -1.27 10.11 2.87
CA VAL A 69 -2.33 10.97 3.40
C VAL A 69 -1.90 12.42 3.21
N ARG A 70 -2.64 13.15 2.39
CA ARG A 70 -2.30 14.53 1.98
C ARG A 70 -2.90 15.60 2.88
N ASP A 71 -4.10 15.33 3.39
CA ASP A 71 -4.85 16.27 4.22
C ASP A 71 -5.92 15.52 5.02
N ARG A 72 -6.66 16.23 5.87
CA ARG A 72 -7.72 15.63 6.70
C ARG A 72 -8.87 15.08 5.90
N SER A 73 -9.18 15.70 4.77
CA SER A 73 -10.23 15.22 3.87
C SER A 73 -9.83 13.89 3.24
N HIS A 74 -8.58 13.78 2.80
CA HIS A 74 -8.04 12.52 2.25
C HIS A 74 -7.98 11.43 3.33
N ALA A 75 -7.60 11.77 4.56
CA ALA A 75 -7.57 10.83 5.68
C ALA A 75 -8.92 10.16 5.92
N LYS A 76 -10.03 10.87 5.71
CA LYS A 76 -11.37 10.32 5.84
C LYS A 76 -11.76 9.38 4.69
N ARG A 77 -11.11 9.52 3.52
CA ARG A 77 -11.45 8.76 2.31
C ARG A 77 -10.51 7.58 2.05
N VAL A 78 -9.34 7.56 2.68
CA VAL A 78 -8.33 6.54 2.38
C VAL A 78 -8.85 5.12 2.61
N GLY A 79 -9.69 4.92 3.61
CA GLY A 79 -10.33 3.63 3.86
C GLY A 79 -11.22 3.19 2.71
N ASP A 80 -12.04 4.09 2.17
CA ASP A 80 -12.91 3.80 1.02
C ASP A 80 -12.10 3.50 -0.24
N GLU A 81 -11.02 4.23 -0.46
CA GLU A 81 -10.11 3.98 -1.58
C GLU A 81 -9.49 2.58 -1.47
N LEU A 82 -9.06 2.18 -0.28
CA LEU A 82 -8.49 0.86 -0.05
C LEU A 82 -9.52 -0.26 -0.21
N ILE A 83 -10.76 -0.05 0.16
CA ILE A 83 -11.84 -1.02 -0.08
C ILE A 83 -11.98 -1.30 -1.58
N ILE A 84 -11.94 -0.26 -2.40
CA ILE A 84 -11.99 -0.39 -3.85
C ILE A 84 -10.77 -1.15 -4.37
N ASP A 85 -9.59 -0.82 -3.89
CA ASP A 85 -8.35 -1.49 -4.29
C ASP A 85 -8.38 -2.98 -3.91
N ILE A 86 -8.83 -3.31 -2.71
CA ILE A 86 -8.98 -4.69 -2.25
C ILE A 86 -9.92 -5.47 -3.17
N GLU A 87 -11.05 -4.89 -3.57
CA GLU A 87 -11.98 -5.52 -4.50
C GLU A 87 -11.35 -5.82 -5.87
N HIS A 88 -10.50 -4.91 -6.37
CA HIS A 88 -9.76 -5.15 -7.60
C HIS A 88 -8.76 -6.30 -7.45
N TYR A 89 -7.95 -6.26 -6.41
CA TYR A 89 -6.85 -7.22 -6.25
C TYR A 89 -7.30 -8.62 -5.87
N ARG A 90 -8.40 -8.77 -5.14
CA ARG A 90 -8.92 -10.10 -4.80
C ARG A 90 -9.36 -10.91 -6.02
N LYS A 91 -9.58 -10.24 -7.14
CA LYS A 91 -9.93 -10.87 -8.43
C LYS A 91 -8.71 -11.15 -9.29
N HIS A 92 -7.53 -10.71 -8.88
CA HIS A 92 -6.32 -10.81 -9.68
C HIS A 92 -5.61 -12.14 -9.40
N PRO A 93 -5.30 -12.97 -10.44
CA PRO A 93 -4.70 -14.29 -10.25
C PRO A 93 -3.28 -14.25 -9.67
N ALA A 94 -2.57 -13.14 -9.82
CA ALA A 94 -1.22 -12.97 -9.28
C ALA A 94 -1.19 -12.46 -7.84
N CYS A 95 -2.35 -12.24 -7.21
CA CYS A 95 -2.46 -11.69 -5.87
C CYS A 95 -3.08 -12.71 -4.91
N SER A 96 -2.27 -13.26 -4.01
CA SER A 96 -2.75 -14.03 -2.87
C SER A 96 -2.53 -13.31 -1.55
N SER A 97 -1.71 -12.26 -1.56
CA SER A 97 -1.48 -11.35 -0.43
C SER A 97 -1.48 -9.92 -0.93
N LEU A 98 -2.15 -9.04 -0.20
CA LEU A 98 -2.16 -7.60 -0.47
C LEU A 98 -1.68 -6.85 0.77
N TRP A 99 -0.65 -6.06 0.61
CA TRP A 99 -0.16 -5.14 1.64
C TRP A 99 -0.53 -3.72 1.27
N CYS A 100 -1.32 -3.08 2.12
CA CYS A 100 -1.66 -1.67 2.00
C CYS A 100 -0.75 -0.88 2.93
N VAL A 101 0.13 -0.08 2.37
CA VAL A 101 1.08 0.74 3.12
C VAL A 101 0.61 2.19 3.05
N ILE A 102 0.22 2.73 4.19
CA ILE A 102 -0.29 4.10 4.32
C ILE A 102 0.75 4.94 5.02
N TYR A 103 1.23 5.97 4.35
CA TYR A 103 2.13 6.97 4.94
C TYR A 103 1.32 8.14 5.46
N ASP A 104 1.27 8.30 6.77
CA ASP A 104 0.51 9.32 7.49
C ASP A 104 1.38 9.99 8.57
N PRO A 105 2.42 10.74 8.15
CA PRO A 105 3.39 11.30 9.09
C PRO A 105 2.80 12.32 10.07
N ASP A 106 1.73 13.00 9.68
CA ASP A 106 1.07 14.02 10.50
C ASP A 106 -0.08 13.45 11.35
N GLN A 107 -0.27 12.13 11.30
CA GLN A 107 -1.28 11.41 12.07
C GLN A 107 -2.70 11.98 11.88
N LEU A 108 -3.06 12.22 10.63
CA LEU A 108 -4.37 12.77 10.26
C LEU A 108 -5.50 11.73 10.28
N ILE A 109 -5.15 10.45 10.23
CA ILE A 109 -6.12 9.36 10.40
C ILE A 109 -6.48 9.27 11.89
N THR A 110 -7.74 9.51 12.22
CA THR A 110 -8.18 9.60 13.63
C THR A 110 -8.21 8.26 14.34
N ASN A 111 -8.44 7.17 13.61
CA ASN A 111 -8.49 5.82 14.18
C ASN A 111 -7.77 4.83 13.28
N ALA A 112 -6.44 4.86 13.31
CA ALA A 112 -5.62 3.96 12.50
C ALA A 112 -5.83 2.49 12.86
N GLU A 113 -5.97 2.16 14.15
CA GLU A 113 -6.20 0.78 14.58
C GLU A 113 -7.57 0.25 14.13
N GLY A 114 -8.60 1.09 14.15
CA GLY A 114 -9.92 0.75 13.62
C GLY A 114 -9.87 0.50 12.11
N LEU A 115 -9.17 1.35 11.38
CA LEU A 115 -8.96 1.19 9.95
C LEU A 115 -8.27 -0.14 9.63
N LYS A 116 -7.21 -0.46 10.34
CA LYS A 116 -6.49 -1.73 10.18
C LYS A 116 -7.41 -2.92 10.49
N THR A 117 -8.13 -2.88 11.59
CA THR A 117 -9.04 -3.95 12.01
C THR A 117 -10.14 -4.18 10.97
N ASP A 118 -10.70 -3.11 10.41
CA ASP A 118 -11.76 -3.20 9.42
C ASP A 118 -11.30 -3.78 8.08
N LEU A 119 -10.07 -3.49 7.67
CA LEU A 119 -9.56 -3.84 6.35
C LEU A 119 -8.72 -5.13 6.35
N GLN A 120 -8.02 -5.44 7.44
CA GLN A 120 -7.19 -6.63 7.53
C GLN A 120 -8.02 -7.91 7.57
N GLY A 121 -7.45 -8.99 7.06
CA GLY A 121 -8.06 -10.30 7.11
C GLY A 121 -8.07 -10.99 5.75
N GLN A 122 -8.85 -12.05 5.66
CA GLN A 122 -8.97 -12.83 4.45
C GLN A 122 -10.20 -12.41 3.65
N ARG A 123 -10.05 -12.40 2.33
CA ARG A 123 -11.13 -12.17 1.38
C ARG A 123 -11.19 -13.34 0.41
N ALA A 124 -12.38 -13.78 0.05
CA ALA A 124 -12.55 -14.79 -0.98
C ALA A 124 -12.05 -14.28 -2.33
N SER A 125 -11.35 -15.14 -3.06
CA SER A 125 -10.99 -14.94 -4.46
C SER A 125 -11.65 -16.01 -5.33
N GLN A 126 -11.34 -16.05 -6.62
CA GLN A 126 -11.98 -17.02 -7.54
C GLN A 126 -11.70 -18.48 -7.12
N ASP A 127 -10.47 -18.79 -6.78
CA ASP A 127 -10.02 -20.15 -6.50
C ASP A 127 -9.45 -20.33 -5.09
N ASP A 128 -9.29 -19.26 -4.32
CA ASP A 128 -8.63 -19.29 -3.02
C ASP A 128 -9.02 -18.06 -2.19
N THR A 129 -8.15 -17.64 -1.29
CA THR A 129 -8.32 -16.45 -0.47
C THR A 129 -7.19 -15.46 -0.71
N VAL A 130 -7.48 -14.17 -0.56
CA VAL A 130 -6.48 -13.11 -0.51
C VAL A 130 -6.37 -12.60 0.92
N THR A 131 -5.16 -12.60 1.44
CA THR A 131 -4.87 -12.05 2.78
C THR A 131 -4.49 -10.58 2.65
N VAL A 132 -5.22 -9.73 3.36
CA VAL A 132 -4.98 -8.28 3.37
C VAL A 132 -4.31 -7.89 4.67
N ARG A 133 -3.22 -7.14 4.58
CA ARG A 133 -2.53 -6.51 5.71
C ARG A 133 -2.42 -5.02 5.48
N VAL A 134 -2.58 -4.26 6.55
CA VAL A 134 -2.53 -2.79 6.51
C VAL A 134 -1.44 -2.29 7.46
N PHE A 135 -0.57 -1.46 6.93
CA PHE A 135 0.51 -0.81 7.69
C PHE A 135 0.29 0.70 7.63
N VAL A 136 0.26 1.34 8.77
CA VAL A 136 0.18 2.80 8.86
C VAL A 136 1.51 3.30 9.45
N LEU A 137 2.20 4.10 8.66
CA LEU A 137 3.53 4.60 8.98
C LEU A 137 3.50 6.09 9.35
#